data_38d736cdb699182fa554b97407324397
#
_entry.id   38d736cdb699182fa554b97407324397
#
_cell.length_a   1.000
_cell.length_b   1.000
_cell.length_c   1.000
_cell.angle_alpha   90.00
_cell.angle_beta   90.00
_cell.angle_gamma   90.00
#
_symmetry.space_group_name_H-M   'P 1'
#
loop_
_entity.id
_entity.type
_entity.pdbx_description
1 polymer ?
#
loop_
_entity_poly.entity_id
_entity_poly.type
_entity_poly.pdbx_seq_one_letter_code
_entity_poly.pdbx_strand_id
1 'polypeptide(L)'
;MAKLKKYNGAQWHFVLFLTIIALFSCQSNKLWISKIEGKEIKLTAELKEDSLVQAMVAPYKKAIDNDLNKVLAFAPTTIDKSGEWQSALGNLFADVSFAKATSLLQGMHQQKLDACILNSGGIRTILPKGDVTARNAYEIMPFENNLIVVALKGEQILELLNYFIAEHKPHPLSGIVFGISDTARPINIKINGKDLDPNATYYVATSDYLANGGDNMLFFKKAIQRYDLDYKLRAVLIDHFTQVDTIIAPKDTRIFIQK
;
A
#
# COMPACT_ATOMS: atom_id res chain seq x y z
N MET A 1 -14.36 87.57 10.86
CA MET A 1 -12.99 87.46 10.37
C MET A 1 -12.09 86.77 11.41
N ALA A 2 -11.76 85.61 11.23
CA ALA A 2 -10.86 84.83 12.13
C ALA A 2 -9.41 85.21 11.92
N LYS A 3 -8.76 85.77 12.99
CA LYS A 3 -7.36 86.16 12.99
C LYS A 3 -6.49 84.84 12.97
N LEU A 4 -5.83 84.59 11.88
CA LEU A 4 -4.76 83.57 11.80
C LEU A 4 -3.60 84.00 12.72
N LYS A 5 -3.42 83.26 13.82
CA LYS A 5 -2.25 83.38 14.68
C LYS A 5 -0.96 83.04 13.89
N LYS A 6 -0.03 84.05 13.78
CA LYS A 6 1.30 83.79 13.24
C LYS A 6 2.04 82.85 14.22
N TYR A 7 2.26 81.65 13.77
CA TYR A 7 3.14 80.70 14.45
C TYR A 7 4.58 81.07 14.21
N ASN A 8 5.44 81.12 15.24
CA ASN A 8 6.86 81.38 15.12
C ASN A 8 7.54 80.22 14.36
N GLY A 9 8.50 80.58 13.46
CA GLY A 9 9.22 79.58 12.66
C GLY A 9 9.80 78.40 13.48
N ALA A 10 10.19 78.63 14.71
CA ALA A 10 10.67 77.59 15.65
C ALA A 10 9.62 76.51 15.93
N GLN A 11 8.33 76.87 15.99
CA GLN A 11 7.24 75.89 16.21
C GLN A 11 7.03 75.00 15.00
N TRP A 12 7.22 75.51 13.80
CA TRP A 12 7.17 74.73 12.55
C TRP A 12 8.32 73.75 12.43
N HIS A 13 9.53 74.15 12.83
CA HIS A 13 10.69 73.26 12.85
C HIS A 13 10.54 72.15 13.89
N PHE A 14 9.94 72.45 15.03
CA PHE A 14 9.67 71.46 16.09
C PHE A 14 8.61 70.44 15.65
N VAL A 15 7.52 70.87 15.00
CA VAL A 15 6.51 69.97 14.46
C VAL A 15 7.11 69.10 13.34
N LEU A 16 7.92 69.67 12.42
CA LEU A 16 8.60 68.94 11.39
C LEU A 16 9.57 67.89 11.95
N PHE A 17 10.29 68.22 13.02
CA PHE A 17 11.20 67.30 13.71
C PHE A 17 10.45 66.13 14.37
N LEU A 18 9.31 66.41 15.01
CA LEU A 18 8.45 65.38 15.64
C LEU A 18 7.83 64.46 14.56
N THR A 19 7.40 64.99 13.42
CA THR A 19 6.89 64.15 12.32
C THR A 19 7.98 63.27 11.69
N ILE A 20 9.18 63.76 11.58
CA ILE A 20 10.34 62.97 11.08
C ILE A 20 10.63 61.84 12.06
N ILE A 21 10.68 62.08 13.37
CA ILE A 21 10.87 61.03 14.39
C ILE A 21 9.72 60.00 14.37
N ALA A 22 8.50 60.40 14.18
CA ALA A 22 7.33 59.49 14.09
C ALA A 22 7.39 58.61 12.85
N LEU A 23 7.95 59.09 11.72
CA LEU A 23 8.13 58.35 10.48
C LEU A 23 9.24 57.25 10.60
N PHE A 24 10.22 57.45 11.46
CA PHE A 24 11.29 56.45 11.73
C PHE A 24 10.87 55.42 12.82
N SER A 25 9.78 55.61 13.50
CA SER A 25 9.35 54.75 14.61
C SER A 25 8.68 53.44 14.16
N CYS A 26 8.34 53.26 12.88
CA CYS A 26 7.69 52.04 12.35
C CYS A 26 8.69 51.11 11.63
N GLN A 27 9.79 50.74 12.26
CA GLN A 27 10.53 49.56 11.84
C GLN A 27 9.95 48.32 12.49
N SER A 28 9.13 47.59 11.76
CA SER A 28 8.77 46.22 12.18
C SER A 28 10.05 45.37 12.07
N ASN A 29 10.62 44.99 13.18
CA ASN A 29 11.66 43.99 13.23
C ASN A 29 11.09 42.68 12.70
N LYS A 30 11.23 42.43 11.39
CA LYS A 30 10.94 41.11 10.85
C LYS A 30 11.97 40.16 11.44
N LEU A 31 11.51 39.33 12.37
CA LEU A 31 12.32 38.24 12.89
C LEU A 31 12.50 37.21 11.78
N TRP A 32 13.72 37.01 11.36
CA TRP A 32 14.11 35.97 10.45
C TRP A 32 14.71 34.83 11.21
N ILE A 33 14.32 33.59 10.87
CA ILE A 33 14.98 32.41 11.41
C ILE A 33 16.40 32.41 10.84
N SER A 34 17.38 32.73 11.68
CA SER A 34 18.82 32.82 11.28
C SER A 34 19.51 31.46 11.33
N LYS A 35 19.01 30.52 12.12
CA LYS A 35 19.57 29.18 12.24
C LYS A 35 18.52 28.19 12.72
N ILE A 36 18.49 27.00 12.12
CA ILE A 36 17.75 25.86 12.60
C ILE A 36 18.79 24.80 12.97
N GLU A 37 18.87 24.43 14.24
CA GLU A 37 19.73 23.35 14.70
C GLU A 37 18.88 22.11 14.99
N GLY A 38 19.16 21.01 14.29
CA GLY A 38 18.60 19.71 14.57
C GLY A 38 19.58 18.88 15.39
N LYS A 39 19.10 18.22 16.43
CA LYS A 39 19.86 17.23 17.19
C LYS A 39 19.22 15.88 17.05
N GLU A 40 19.98 14.91 16.53
CA GLU A 40 19.54 13.51 16.51
C GLU A 40 19.59 12.95 17.94
N ILE A 41 18.47 12.40 18.40
CA ILE A 41 18.39 11.65 19.65
C ILE A 41 18.16 10.19 19.27
N LYS A 42 19.18 9.36 19.40
CA LYS A 42 19.09 7.93 19.13
C LYS A 42 18.32 7.22 20.23
N LEU A 43 17.31 6.43 19.82
CA LEU A 43 16.65 5.49 20.72
C LEU A 43 17.50 4.22 20.78
N THR A 44 18.19 4.02 21.89
CA THR A 44 19.03 2.84 22.11
C THR A 44 18.40 1.95 23.18
N ALA A 45 18.82 0.69 23.23
CA ALA A 45 18.36 -0.27 24.25
C ALA A 45 18.73 0.13 25.69
N GLU A 46 19.62 1.12 25.87
CA GLU A 46 20.04 1.65 27.18
C GLU A 46 18.99 2.62 27.77
N LEU A 47 18.05 3.11 26.97
CA LEU A 47 16.98 3.98 27.46
C LEU A 47 16.06 3.17 28.37
N LYS A 48 15.89 3.65 29.59
CA LYS A 48 14.95 3.04 30.53
C LYS A 48 13.53 3.28 30.07
N GLU A 49 12.76 2.21 30.05
CA GLU A 49 11.33 2.29 29.78
C GLU A 49 10.60 2.99 30.93
N ASP A 50 9.61 3.81 30.61
CA ASP A 50 8.74 4.44 31.60
C ASP A 50 7.80 3.39 32.22
N SER A 51 7.97 3.16 33.53
CA SER A 51 7.22 2.12 34.25
C SER A 51 5.71 2.38 34.30
N LEU A 52 5.27 3.64 34.31
CA LEU A 52 3.86 3.98 34.30
C LEU A 52 3.22 3.70 32.92
N VAL A 53 3.92 4.06 31.84
CA VAL A 53 3.50 3.75 30.48
C VAL A 53 3.47 2.23 30.28
N GLN A 54 4.48 1.51 30.72
CA GLN A 54 4.49 0.05 30.68
C GLN A 54 3.33 -0.59 31.42
N ALA A 55 3.06 -0.17 32.65
CA ALA A 55 1.94 -0.69 33.44
C ALA A 55 0.59 -0.44 32.76
N MET A 56 0.44 0.72 32.10
CA MET A 56 -0.78 1.07 31.36
C MET A 56 -0.95 0.24 30.08
N VAL A 57 0.13 -0.07 29.35
CA VAL A 57 0.10 -0.81 28.08
C VAL A 57 0.08 -2.32 28.28
N ALA A 58 0.66 -2.84 29.36
CA ALA A 58 0.83 -4.28 29.61
C ALA A 58 -0.47 -5.11 29.46
N PRO A 59 -1.63 -4.73 30.01
CA PRO A 59 -2.86 -5.53 29.86
C PRO A 59 -3.34 -5.63 28.40
N TYR A 60 -3.22 -4.56 27.63
CA TYR A 60 -3.57 -4.53 26.20
C TYR A 60 -2.60 -5.40 25.40
N LYS A 61 -1.30 -5.27 25.65
CA LYS A 61 -0.28 -6.10 25.00
C LYS A 61 -0.53 -7.59 25.25
N LYS A 62 -0.81 -7.96 26.51
CA LYS A 62 -1.11 -9.36 26.86
C LYS A 62 -2.33 -9.91 26.12
N ALA A 63 -3.40 -9.12 26.03
CA ALA A 63 -4.62 -9.53 25.30
C ALA A 63 -4.31 -9.72 23.81
N ILE A 64 -3.65 -8.76 23.17
CA ILE A 64 -3.26 -8.83 21.75
C ILE A 64 -2.32 -10.01 21.50
N ASP A 65 -1.31 -10.23 22.36
CA ASP A 65 -0.36 -11.31 22.20
C ASP A 65 -1.04 -12.69 22.30
N ASN A 66 -2.02 -12.86 23.18
CA ASN A 66 -2.79 -14.10 23.29
C ASN A 66 -3.56 -14.40 22.00
N ASP A 67 -4.20 -13.40 21.38
CA ASP A 67 -4.98 -13.57 20.16
C ASP A 67 -4.08 -13.81 18.95
N LEU A 68 -2.99 -13.05 18.84
CA LEU A 68 -2.09 -13.11 17.68
C LEU A 68 -1.19 -14.36 17.68
N ASN A 69 -0.85 -14.92 18.84
CA ASN A 69 0.08 -16.05 18.95
C ASN A 69 -0.62 -17.42 18.91
N LYS A 70 -1.95 -17.44 18.75
CA LYS A 70 -2.66 -18.70 18.54
C LYS A 70 -2.16 -19.37 17.26
N VAL A 71 -1.70 -20.61 17.37
CA VAL A 71 -1.30 -21.44 16.22
C VAL A 71 -2.53 -21.79 15.40
N LEU A 72 -2.48 -21.49 14.11
CA LEU A 72 -3.55 -21.74 13.15
C LEU A 72 -3.21 -22.90 12.21
N ALA A 73 -1.94 -23.00 11.78
CA ALA A 73 -1.45 -23.99 10.83
C ALA A 73 0.04 -24.26 11.05
N PHE A 74 0.63 -25.10 10.19
CA PHE A 74 2.05 -25.39 10.17
C PHE A 74 2.64 -25.22 8.78
N ALA A 75 3.80 -24.54 8.65
CA ALA A 75 4.56 -24.41 7.41
C ALA A 75 5.77 -25.37 7.46
N PRO A 76 5.83 -26.43 6.64
CA PRO A 76 6.92 -27.38 6.66
C PRO A 76 8.25 -26.81 6.15
N THR A 77 8.17 -25.72 5.36
CA THR A 77 9.32 -24.98 4.81
C THR A 77 9.04 -23.49 4.88
N THR A 78 10.08 -22.69 4.90
CA THR A 78 9.95 -21.25 4.71
C THR A 78 9.38 -20.95 3.33
N ILE A 79 8.36 -20.08 3.26
CA ILE A 79 7.74 -19.62 2.02
C ILE A 79 8.22 -18.20 1.76
N ASP A 80 9.08 -18.04 0.74
CA ASP A 80 9.76 -16.79 0.43
C ASP A 80 8.88 -15.87 -0.43
N LYS A 81 9.07 -14.57 -0.24
CA LYS A 81 8.47 -13.51 -1.04
C LYS A 81 9.37 -13.01 -2.16
N SER A 82 10.63 -13.45 -2.19
CA SER A 82 11.60 -13.10 -3.23
C SER A 82 11.43 -13.97 -4.48
N GLY A 83 11.86 -13.43 -5.59
CA GLY A 83 11.84 -14.07 -6.89
C GLY A 83 12.07 -13.04 -7.99
N GLU A 84 12.41 -13.49 -9.18
CA GLU A 84 12.63 -12.59 -10.32
C GLU A 84 11.29 -12.06 -10.85
N TRP A 85 10.40 -12.95 -11.26
CA TRP A 85 9.11 -12.65 -11.89
C TRP A 85 7.92 -13.08 -11.04
N GLN A 86 8.10 -14.02 -10.17
CA GLN A 86 7.10 -14.55 -9.26
C GLN A 86 7.75 -15.02 -7.96
N SER A 87 7.00 -15.11 -6.89
CA SER A 87 7.47 -15.63 -5.61
C SER A 87 6.50 -16.65 -5.04
N ALA A 88 7.02 -17.59 -4.25
CA ALA A 88 6.20 -18.64 -3.65
C ALA A 88 5.09 -18.06 -2.76
N LEU A 89 5.41 -17.06 -1.91
CA LEU A 89 4.43 -16.40 -1.06
C LEU A 89 3.47 -15.52 -1.85
N GLY A 90 3.97 -14.86 -2.92
CA GLY A 90 3.14 -14.08 -3.83
C GLY A 90 2.09 -14.94 -4.51
N ASN A 91 2.52 -16.09 -5.07
CA ASN A 91 1.60 -17.03 -5.72
C ASN A 91 0.56 -17.58 -4.73
N LEU A 92 0.99 -17.99 -3.52
CA LEU A 92 0.07 -18.44 -2.47
C LEU A 92 -0.95 -17.34 -2.14
N PHE A 93 -0.50 -16.12 -1.89
CA PHE A 93 -1.41 -15.03 -1.51
C PHE A 93 -2.38 -14.66 -2.64
N ALA A 94 -1.92 -14.66 -3.89
CA ALA A 94 -2.80 -14.46 -5.03
C ALA A 94 -3.85 -15.56 -5.17
N ASP A 95 -3.48 -16.83 -4.96
CA ASP A 95 -4.40 -17.96 -5.08
C ASP A 95 -5.47 -17.96 -3.99
N VAL A 96 -5.10 -17.72 -2.74
CA VAL A 96 -6.08 -17.67 -1.66
C VAL A 96 -6.99 -16.45 -1.78
N SER A 97 -6.46 -15.32 -2.30
CA SER A 97 -7.25 -14.13 -2.59
C SER A 97 -8.20 -14.37 -3.78
N PHE A 98 -7.74 -15.07 -4.81
CA PHE A 98 -8.56 -15.49 -5.95
C PHE A 98 -9.72 -16.39 -5.49
N ALA A 99 -9.44 -17.40 -4.68
CA ALA A 99 -10.46 -18.32 -4.18
C ALA A 99 -11.50 -17.58 -3.31
N LYS A 100 -11.06 -16.70 -2.38
CA LYS A 100 -11.97 -15.91 -1.55
C LYS A 100 -12.80 -14.96 -2.38
N ALA A 101 -12.18 -14.20 -3.30
CA ALA A 101 -12.89 -13.27 -4.18
C ALA A 101 -13.90 -13.98 -5.09
N THR A 102 -13.55 -15.17 -5.60
CA THR A 102 -14.46 -16.01 -6.40
C THR A 102 -15.72 -16.34 -5.62
N SER A 103 -15.57 -16.84 -4.37
CA SER A 103 -16.70 -17.18 -3.51
C SER A 103 -17.59 -15.99 -3.20
N LEU A 104 -17.00 -14.84 -2.84
CA LEU A 104 -17.74 -13.63 -2.51
C LEU A 104 -18.45 -13.03 -3.73
N LEU A 105 -17.72 -12.89 -4.85
CA LEU A 105 -18.27 -12.33 -6.10
C LEU A 105 -19.42 -13.17 -6.64
N GLN A 106 -19.26 -14.49 -6.64
CA GLN A 106 -20.32 -15.41 -7.07
C GLN A 106 -21.55 -15.31 -6.16
N GLY A 107 -21.35 -15.26 -4.83
CA GLY A 107 -22.45 -15.17 -3.89
C GLY A 107 -23.21 -13.84 -3.93
N MET A 108 -22.50 -12.73 -4.12
CA MET A 108 -23.09 -11.39 -4.09
C MET A 108 -23.59 -10.90 -5.45
N HIS A 109 -22.92 -11.27 -6.55
CA HIS A 109 -23.12 -10.68 -7.86
C HIS A 109 -23.31 -11.68 -9.00
N GLN A 110 -23.22 -13.00 -8.72
CA GLN A 110 -23.34 -14.09 -9.72
C GLN A 110 -22.35 -13.94 -10.89
N GLN A 111 -21.20 -13.32 -10.64
CA GLN A 111 -20.14 -13.10 -11.61
C GLN A 111 -19.00 -14.11 -11.40
N LYS A 112 -18.31 -14.45 -12.49
CA LYS A 112 -17.14 -15.32 -12.48
C LYS A 112 -15.88 -14.47 -12.44
N LEU A 113 -14.95 -14.81 -11.53
CA LEU A 113 -13.64 -14.17 -11.46
C LEU A 113 -12.69 -14.79 -12.49
N ASP A 114 -11.85 -13.98 -13.10
CA ASP A 114 -10.89 -14.41 -14.13
C ASP A 114 -9.44 -14.39 -13.63
N ALA A 115 -9.07 -13.43 -12.78
CA ALA A 115 -7.72 -13.31 -12.25
C ALA A 115 -7.69 -12.63 -10.87
N CYS A 116 -6.55 -12.77 -10.19
CA CYS A 116 -6.21 -11.99 -9.01
C CYS A 116 -4.81 -11.42 -9.16
N ILE A 117 -4.66 -10.13 -8.90
CA ILE A 117 -3.41 -9.39 -9.03
C ILE A 117 -3.23 -8.51 -7.81
N LEU A 118 -2.09 -8.68 -7.15
CA LEU A 118 -1.67 -7.85 -6.02
C LEU A 118 -0.28 -7.26 -6.30
N ASN A 119 0.21 -6.42 -5.41
CA ASN A 119 1.55 -5.85 -5.53
C ASN A 119 2.55 -6.54 -4.61
N SER A 120 3.78 -6.71 -5.07
CA SER A 120 4.87 -7.29 -4.27
C SER A 120 5.18 -6.46 -3.02
N GLY A 121 5.02 -5.13 -3.08
CA GLY A 121 5.17 -4.22 -1.95
C GLY A 121 4.16 -4.44 -0.82
N GLY A 122 3.01 -5.04 -1.11
CA GLY A 122 1.99 -5.44 -0.13
C GLY A 122 2.44 -6.57 0.78
N ILE A 123 3.38 -7.42 0.33
CA ILE A 123 3.96 -8.51 1.12
C ILE A 123 5.21 -8.02 1.82
N ARG A 124 5.17 -7.84 3.15
CA ARG A 124 6.24 -7.18 3.92
C ARG A 124 7.31 -8.14 4.44
N THR A 125 6.97 -9.39 4.70
CA THR A 125 7.91 -10.40 5.21
C THR A 125 7.62 -11.77 4.60
N ILE A 126 8.50 -12.74 4.86
CA ILE A 126 8.34 -14.15 4.49
C ILE A 126 7.38 -14.86 5.47
N LEU A 127 6.89 -16.05 5.12
CA LEU A 127 6.28 -16.96 6.07
C LEU A 127 7.35 -17.97 6.52
N PRO A 128 7.82 -17.92 7.79
CA PRO A 128 8.86 -18.82 8.26
C PRO A 128 8.35 -20.24 8.41
N LYS A 129 9.27 -21.21 8.32
CA LYS A 129 9.01 -22.61 8.68
C LYS A 129 8.61 -22.70 10.16
N GLY A 130 7.63 -23.55 10.48
CA GLY A 130 7.17 -23.82 11.84
C GLY A 130 5.71 -23.49 12.02
N ASP A 131 5.32 -23.21 13.26
CA ASP A 131 3.97 -22.82 13.62
C ASP A 131 3.57 -21.51 12.98
N VAL A 132 2.40 -21.47 12.37
CA VAL A 132 1.84 -20.30 11.71
C VAL A 132 0.71 -19.75 12.54
N THR A 133 0.78 -18.46 12.83
CA THR A 133 -0.15 -17.76 13.72
C THR A 133 -0.81 -16.58 13.00
N ALA A 134 -1.82 -15.99 13.63
CA ALA A 134 -2.43 -14.76 13.13
C ALA A 134 -1.39 -13.63 13.01
N ARG A 135 -0.38 -13.58 13.91
CA ARG A 135 0.73 -12.63 13.85
C ARG A 135 1.45 -12.66 12.51
N ASN A 136 1.69 -13.84 11.94
CA ASN A 136 2.33 -13.96 10.63
C ASN A 136 1.50 -13.30 9.53
N ALA A 137 0.17 -13.40 9.56
CA ALA A 137 -0.68 -12.70 8.61
C ALA A 137 -0.57 -11.16 8.75
N TYR A 138 -0.51 -10.64 9.98
CA TYR A 138 -0.29 -9.20 10.23
C TYR A 138 1.09 -8.73 9.79
N GLU A 139 2.12 -9.54 9.95
CA GLU A 139 3.48 -9.23 9.51
C GLU A 139 3.61 -9.28 7.98
N ILE A 140 2.96 -10.24 7.32
CA ILE A 140 2.95 -10.38 5.85
C ILE A 140 2.16 -9.24 5.22
N MET A 141 0.95 -8.96 5.72
CA MET A 141 0.03 -7.95 5.19
C MET A 141 -0.45 -6.99 6.29
N PRO A 142 0.38 -5.99 6.69
CA PRO A 142 0.03 -5.06 7.78
C PRO A 142 -0.99 -3.99 7.39
N PHE A 143 -1.36 -3.90 6.12
CA PHE A 143 -2.25 -2.87 5.61
C PHE A 143 -3.73 -3.23 5.81
N GLU A 144 -4.58 -2.21 5.94
CA GLU A 144 -6.04 -2.34 6.06
C GLU A 144 -6.76 -2.37 4.71
N ASN A 145 -6.07 -2.85 3.66
CA ASN A 145 -6.62 -2.89 2.31
C ASN A 145 -7.79 -3.88 2.19
N ASN A 146 -8.82 -3.46 1.47
CA ASN A 146 -9.95 -4.30 1.13
C ASN A 146 -9.71 -5.07 -0.18
N LEU A 147 -10.21 -6.29 -0.22
CA LEU A 147 -10.32 -7.09 -1.44
C LEU A 147 -11.48 -6.55 -2.27
N ILE A 148 -11.21 -6.22 -3.50
CA ILE A 148 -12.21 -5.75 -4.46
C ILE A 148 -12.06 -6.48 -5.78
N VAL A 149 -13.08 -6.39 -6.64
CA VAL A 149 -13.02 -6.86 -8.02
C VAL A 149 -13.30 -5.71 -8.97
N VAL A 150 -12.51 -5.63 -10.03
CA VAL A 150 -12.67 -4.66 -11.11
C VAL A 150 -12.87 -5.37 -12.44
N ALA A 151 -13.72 -4.81 -13.30
CA ALA A 151 -13.92 -5.30 -14.66
C ALA A 151 -13.02 -4.51 -15.64
N LEU A 152 -12.06 -5.19 -16.25
CA LEU A 152 -11.09 -4.63 -17.18
C LEU A 152 -11.32 -5.17 -18.59
N LYS A 153 -11.08 -4.36 -19.63
CA LYS A 153 -10.95 -4.85 -20.98
C LYS A 153 -9.62 -5.57 -21.17
N GLY A 154 -9.54 -6.48 -22.16
CA GLY A 154 -8.29 -7.20 -22.43
C GLY A 154 -7.12 -6.28 -22.78
N GLU A 155 -7.37 -5.08 -23.31
CA GLU A 155 -6.36 -4.04 -23.51
C GLU A 155 -5.70 -3.60 -22.19
N GLN A 156 -6.49 -3.43 -21.11
CA GLN A 156 -5.95 -3.08 -19.80
C GLN A 156 -5.19 -4.26 -19.16
N ILE A 157 -5.56 -5.50 -19.50
CA ILE A 157 -4.75 -6.67 -19.13
C ILE A 157 -3.39 -6.63 -19.82
N LEU A 158 -3.33 -6.25 -21.11
CA LEU A 158 -2.05 -6.07 -21.80
C LEU A 158 -1.20 -4.95 -21.18
N GLU A 159 -1.81 -3.82 -20.81
CA GLU A 159 -1.12 -2.74 -20.08
C GLU A 159 -0.53 -3.25 -18.76
N LEU A 160 -1.29 -4.03 -18.01
CA LEU A 160 -0.89 -4.64 -16.74
C LEU A 160 0.31 -5.57 -16.94
N LEU A 161 0.29 -6.45 -17.94
CA LEU A 161 1.39 -7.38 -18.19
C LEU A 161 2.67 -6.65 -18.65
N ASN A 162 2.53 -5.60 -19.47
CA ASN A 162 3.66 -4.74 -19.82
C ASN A 162 4.23 -4.01 -18.60
N TYR A 163 3.38 -3.56 -17.67
CA TYR A 163 3.81 -2.97 -16.42
C TYR A 163 4.62 -3.98 -15.58
N PHE A 164 4.17 -5.24 -15.47
CA PHE A 164 4.88 -6.29 -14.73
C PHE A 164 6.29 -6.52 -15.31
N ILE A 165 6.39 -6.56 -16.62
CA ILE A 165 7.68 -6.71 -17.31
C ILE A 165 8.58 -5.49 -17.05
N ALA A 166 8.05 -4.28 -17.14
CA ALA A 166 8.81 -3.05 -16.91
C ALA A 166 9.29 -2.88 -15.46
N GLU A 167 8.46 -3.23 -14.48
CA GLU A 167 8.82 -3.16 -13.07
C GLU A 167 9.81 -4.25 -12.65
N HIS A 168 9.82 -5.39 -13.32
CA HIS A 168 10.70 -6.53 -13.03
C HIS A 168 10.64 -6.94 -11.56
N LYS A 169 9.41 -7.11 -11.04
CA LYS A 169 9.13 -7.45 -9.64
C LYS A 169 8.20 -8.67 -9.57
N PRO A 170 8.35 -9.51 -8.55
CA PRO A 170 7.51 -10.70 -8.37
C PRO A 170 6.12 -10.31 -7.83
N HIS A 171 5.31 -9.62 -8.65
CA HIS A 171 3.94 -9.29 -8.26
C HIS A 171 3.09 -10.54 -8.13
N PRO A 172 2.28 -10.68 -7.05
CA PRO A 172 1.34 -11.78 -6.88
C PRO A 172 0.33 -11.83 -8.03
N LEU A 173 0.23 -13.00 -8.66
CA LEU A 173 -0.60 -13.22 -9.84
C LEU A 173 -1.30 -14.58 -9.75
N SER A 174 -2.61 -14.64 -9.97
CA SER A 174 -3.40 -15.88 -10.11
C SER A 174 -4.37 -15.77 -11.29
N GLY A 175 -4.65 -16.89 -11.95
CA GLY A 175 -5.56 -16.94 -13.10
C GLY A 175 -4.96 -16.52 -14.44
N ILE A 176 -3.74 -15.97 -14.47
CA ILE A 176 -3.03 -15.57 -15.69
C ILE A 176 -1.69 -16.31 -15.78
N VAL A 177 -1.35 -16.77 -16.98
CA VAL A 177 -0.03 -17.32 -17.31
C VAL A 177 0.44 -16.66 -18.62
N PHE A 178 1.69 -16.22 -18.68
CA PHE A 178 2.24 -15.61 -19.89
C PHE A 178 3.75 -15.77 -20.01
N GLY A 179 4.23 -15.69 -21.23
CA GLY A 179 5.67 -15.66 -21.55
C GLY A 179 6.15 -14.21 -21.73
N ILE A 180 7.46 -14.03 -21.56
CA ILE A 180 8.17 -12.79 -21.88
C ILE A 180 9.08 -13.07 -23.08
N SER A 181 8.91 -12.30 -24.17
CA SER A 181 9.75 -12.42 -25.36
C SER A 181 11.13 -11.78 -25.14
N ASP A 182 12.06 -12.03 -26.05
CA ASP A 182 13.38 -11.38 -26.17
C ASP A 182 13.30 -9.83 -26.29
N THR A 183 12.18 -9.33 -26.82
CA THR A 183 11.91 -7.89 -26.93
C THR A 183 11.15 -7.32 -25.72
N ALA A 184 11.15 -8.04 -24.58
CA ALA A 184 10.48 -7.68 -23.35
C ALA A 184 8.97 -7.35 -23.54
N ARG A 185 8.25 -8.22 -24.27
CA ARG A 185 6.81 -8.11 -24.48
C ARG A 185 6.09 -9.36 -23.97
N PRO A 186 4.85 -9.21 -23.44
CA PRO A 186 4.04 -10.36 -23.06
C PRO A 186 3.60 -11.15 -24.29
N ILE A 187 3.78 -12.47 -24.24
CA ILE A 187 3.39 -13.43 -25.30
C ILE A 187 2.70 -14.64 -24.69
N ASN A 188 1.98 -15.40 -25.50
CA ASN A 188 1.29 -16.62 -25.09
C ASN A 188 0.43 -16.45 -23.83
N ILE A 189 -0.31 -15.34 -23.81
CA ILE A 189 -1.10 -14.94 -22.64
C ILE A 189 -2.34 -15.83 -22.53
N LYS A 190 -2.45 -16.52 -21.39
CA LYS A 190 -3.63 -17.35 -21.07
C LYS A 190 -4.30 -16.82 -19.81
N ILE A 191 -5.61 -16.67 -19.86
CA ILE A 191 -6.47 -16.37 -18.72
C ILE A 191 -7.40 -17.57 -18.51
N ASN A 192 -7.30 -18.22 -17.37
CA ASN A 192 -7.99 -19.49 -17.11
C ASN A 192 -7.83 -20.51 -18.24
N GLY A 193 -6.61 -20.60 -18.81
CA GLY A 193 -6.25 -21.53 -19.89
C GLY A 193 -6.68 -21.13 -21.28
N LYS A 194 -7.43 -20.01 -21.46
CA LYS A 194 -7.86 -19.49 -22.76
C LYS A 194 -6.98 -18.32 -23.20
N ASP A 195 -6.81 -18.16 -24.52
CA ASP A 195 -6.08 -17.01 -25.06
C ASP A 195 -6.75 -15.70 -24.67
N LEU A 196 -5.95 -14.67 -24.38
CA LEU A 196 -6.44 -13.32 -24.13
C LEU A 196 -7.14 -12.76 -25.36
N ASP A 197 -8.39 -12.33 -25.21
CA ASP A 197 -9.11 -11.52 -26.19
C ASP A 197 -9.05 -10.04 -25.76
N PRO A 198 -8.39 -9.15 -26.53
CA PRO A 198 -8.29 -7.73 -26.20
C PRO A 198 -9.64 -7.02 -26.02
N ASN A 199 -10.71 -7.51 -26.68
CA ASN A 199 -12.05 -6.91 -26.65
C ASN A 199 -12.93 -7.45 -25.51
N ALA A 200 -12.58 -8.61 -24.97
CA ALA A 200 -13.33 -9.21 -23.87
C ALA A 200 -13.20 -8.40 -22.56
N THR A 201 -14.12 -8.67 -21.65
CA THR A 201 -14.08 -8.11 -20.29
C THR A 201 -13.67 -9.20 -19.32
N TYR A 202 -12.71 -8.89 -18.44
CA TYR A 202 -12.16 -9.77 -17.42
C TYR A 202 -12.39 -9.21 -16.03
N TYR A 203 -12.86 -10.04 -15.11
CA TYR A 203 -13.06 -9.69 -13.71
C TYR A 203 -11.81 -10.04 -12.92
N VAL A 204 -11.17 -9.02 -12.38
CA VAL A 204 -9.86 -9.11 -11.72
C VAL A 204 -9.97 -8.71 -10.26
N ALA A 205 -9.66 -9.62 -9.34
CA ALA A 205 -9.52 -9.31 -7.92
C ALA A 205 -8.23 -8.54 -7.67
N THR A 206 -8.30 -7.53 -6.82
CA THR A 206 -7.16 -6.71 -6.42
C THR A 206 -7.44 -6.02 -5.09
N SER A 207 -6.54 -5.14 -4.64
CA SER A 207 -6.78 -4.28 -3.47
C SER A 207 -7.46 -2.96 -3.86
N ASP A 208 -8.18 -2.37 -2.92
CA ASP A 208 -8.70 -1.00 -3.05
C ASP A 208 -7.57 0.02 -3.31
N TYR A 209 -6.39 -0.17 -2.70
CA TYR A 209 -5.20 0.64 -2.96
C TYR A 209 -4.79 0.62 -4.43
N LEU A 210 -4.67 -0.57 -5.03
CA LEU A 210 -4.27 -0.73 -6.43
C LEU A 210 -5.35 -0.23 -7.39
N ALA A 211 -6.61 -0.53 -7.10
CA ALA A 211 -7.74 -0.05 -7.90
C ALA A 211 -7.81 1.48 -7.98
N ASN A 212 -7.33 2.15 -6.95
CA ASN A 212 -7.20 3.61 -6.92
C ASN A 212 -5.89 4.12 -7.56
N GLY A 213 -5.12 3.25 -8.22
CA GLY A 213 -3.88 3.58 -8.95
C GLY A 213 -2.64 3.57 -8.08
N GLY A 214 -2.66 2.89 -6.93
CA GLY A 214 -1.48 2.62 -6.12
C GLY A 214 -0.38 1.94 -6.93
N ASP A 215 0.88 2.14 -6.54
CA ASP A 215 2.08 1.65 -7.24
C ASP A 215 2.10 2.03 -8.75
N ASN A 216 1.47 3.15 -9.13
CA ASN A 216 1.32 3.57 -10.53
C ASN A 216 0.58 2.58 -11.45
N MET A 217 -0.21 1.66 -10.90
CA MET A 217 -1.05 0.72 -11.66
C MET A 217 -2.31 1.42 -12.20
N LEU A 218 -2.08 2.41 -13.08
CA LEU A 218 -3.14 3.31 -13.58
C LEU A 218 -4.15 2.60 -14.49
N PHE A 219 -3.83 1.45 -15.04
CA PHE A 219 -4.74 0.61 -15.83
C PHE A 219 -5.97 0.17 -15.01
N PHE A 220 -5.86 0.02 -13.68
CA PHE A 220 -7.00 -0.27 -12.83
C PHE A 220 -8.04 0.86 -12.78
N LYS A 221 -7.61 2.13 -12.93
CA LYS A 221 -8.54 3.28 -12.98
C LYS A 221 -9.42 3.29 -14.24
N LYS A 222 -9.04 2.52 -15.26
CA LYS A 222 -9.81 2.36 -16.50
C LYS A 222 -10.89 1.28 -16.39
N ALA A 223 -11.10 0.70 -15.21
CA ALA A 223 -12.12 -0.30 -14.97
C ALA A 223 -13.51 0.23 -15.31
N ILE A 224 -14.27 -0.59 -16.03
CA ILE A 224 -15.65 -0.26 -16.44
C ILE A 224 -16.67 -0.54 -15.33
N GLN A 225 -16.28 -1.37 -14.35
CA GLN A 225 -17.08 -1.71 -13.17
C GLN A 225 -16.18 -2.08 -12.00
N ARG A 226 -16.66 -1.81 -10.78
CA ARG A 226 -15.98 -2.15 -9.53
C ARG A 226 -16.97 -2.79 -8.56
N TYR A 227 -16.53 -3.82 -7.85
CA TYR A 227 -17.26 -4.51 -6.81
C TYR A 227 -16.42 -4.48 -5.52
N ASP A 228 -16.92 -3.85 -4.49
CA ASP A 228 -16.33 -3.88 -3.15
C ASP A 228 -16.86 -5.12 -2.42
N LEU A 229 -15.97 -6.01 -2.01
CA LEU A 229 -16.34 -7.28 -1.38
C LEU A 229 -16.45 -7.17 0.15
N ASP A 230 -16.17 -5.99 0.71
CA ASP A 230 -16.15 -5.70 2.15
C ASP A 230 -15.35 -6.75 2.96
N TYR A 231 -14.19 -7.11 2.45
CA TYR A 231 -13.34 -8.13 3.02
C TYR A 231 -11.87 -7.70 3.04
N LYS A 232 -11.21 -7.82 4.21
CA LYS A 232 -9.81 -7.42 4.35
C LYS A 232 -8.87 -8.45 3.72
N LEU A 233 -7.87 -7.99 2.95
CA LEU A 233 -6.85 -8.88 2.37
C LEU A 233 -6.08 -9.68 3.43
N ARG A 234 -5.78 -9.07 4.60
CA ARG A 234 -5.17 -9.80 5.70
C ARG A 234 -6.08 -10.90 6.25
N ALA A 235 -7.38 -10.66 6.32
CA ALA A 235 -8.35 -11.67 6.76
C ALA A 235 -8.39 -12.88 5.82
N VAL A 236 -8.11 -12.70 4.52
CA VAL A 236 -7.98 -13.82 3.58
C VAL A 236 -6.85 -14.77 3.99
N LEU A 237 -5.70 -14.24 4.42
CA LEU A 237 -4.60 -15.06 4.92
C LEU A 237 -4.97 -15.77 6.23
N ILE A 238 -5.60 -15.07 7.16
CA ILE A 238 -6.02 -15.64 8.46
C ILE A 238 -7.03 -16.78 8.24
N ASP A 239 -8.00 -16.57 7.35
CA ASP A 239 -8.96 -17.61 6.99
C ASP A 239 -8.28 -18.83 6.41
N HIS A 240 -7.35 -18.61 5.44
CA HIS A 240 -6.61 -19.71 4.84
C HIS A 240 -5.80 -20.49 5.89
N PHE A 241 -5.07 -19.80 6.77
CA PHE A 241 -4.31 -20.42 7.85
C PHE A 241 -5.20 -21.19 8.83
N THR A 242 -6.44 -20.75 9.03
CA THR A 242 -7.41 -21.44 9.90
C THR A 242 -8.05 -22.65 9.24
N GLN A 243 -8.15 -22.66 7.91
CA GLN A 243 -8.84 -23.71 7.15
C GLN A 243 -7.94 -24.89 6.79
N VAL A 244 -6.61 -24.72 6.84
CA VAL A 244 -5.66 -25.78 6.47
C VAL A 244 -4.75 -26.13 7.64
N ASP A 245 -4.43 -27.41 7.81
CA ASP A 245 -3.48 -27.87 8.83
C ASP A 245 -2.04 -27.55 8.41
N THR A 246 -1.75 -27.62 7.12
CA THR A 246 -0.40 -27.44 6.56
C THR A 246 -0.44 -26.49 5.38
N ILE A 247 0.44 -25.48 5.42
CA ILE A 247 0.55 -24.47 4.35
C ILE A 247 1.65 -24.89 3.38
N ILE A 248 1.25 -25.11 2.14
CA ILE A 248 2.16 -25.46 1.03
C ILE A 248 2.03 -24.40 -0.06
N ALA A 249 3.17 -23.80 -0.41
CA ALA A 249 3.20 -22.83 -1.51
C ALA A 249 3.04 -23.53 -2.87
N PRO A 250 2.33 -22.91 -3.84
CA PRO A 250 2.28 -23.37 -5.20
C PRO A 250 3.69 -23.38 -5.83
N LYS A 251 3.96 -24.38 -6.70
CA LYS A 251 5.25 -24.55 -7.40
C LYS A 251 5.13 -24.29 -8.90
N ASP A 252 3.95 -23.89 -9.37
CA ASP A 252 3.68 -23.62 -10.78
C ASP A 252 4.42 -22.38 -11.28
N THR A 253 4.74 -22.37 -12.57
CA THR A 253 5.34 -21.24 -13.26
C THR A 253 4.25 -20.49 -14.00
N ARG A 254 4.03 -19.22 -13.64
CA ARG A 254 3.01 -18.33 -14.22
C ARG A 254 3.60 -17.33 -15.19
N ILE A 255 4.87 -16.99 -14.98
CA ILE A 255 5.62 -16.06 -15.83
C ILE A 255 6.92 -16.76 -16.23
N PHE A 256 7.18 -16.87 -17.53
CA PHE A 256 8.36 -17.57 -18.06
C PHE A 256 9.01 -16.78 -19.19
N ILE A 257 10.32 -16.89 -19.32
CA ILE A 257 11.08 -16.28 -20.42
C ILE A 257 11.06 -17.27 -21.59
N GLN A 258 10.59 -16.81 -22.74
CA GLN A 258 10.63 -17.57 -23.97
C GLN A 258 11.74 -16.98 -24.86
N LYS A 259 12.76 -17.81 -25.06
CA LYS A 259 13.87 -17.52 -26.00
C LYS A 259 13.45 -17.79 -27.42
#